data_6e6e42a0ad055804e764348be4947938
#
_entry.id   6e6e42a0ad055804e764348be4947938
#
_cell.length_a   1.000
_cell.length_b   1.000
_cell.length_c   1.000
_cell.angle_alpha   90.00
_cell.angle_beta   90.00
_cell.angle_gamma   90.00
#
_symmetry.space_group_name_H-M   'P 1'
#
loop_
_entity.id
_entity.type
_entity.pdbx_description
1 polymer ?
#
loop_
_entity_poly.entity_id
_entity_poly.type
_entity_poly.pdbx_seq_one_letter_code
_entity_poly.pdbx_strand_id
1 'polypeptide(L)'
;MKKRIKIGLFLVVIGLFTLIGCGNKPNKDVQEVIDAIVDERNQSYEEHDWGEDDLSLKVYYSELLDAYMVHAFVPRVSVRESSRGEIKQSERLYSYHLKELDWTSSISHLPSILTEGKYEEVYRSGKFDE
;
A
#
# COMPACT_ATOMS: atom_id res chain seq x y z
N MET A 1 -21.28 4.61 15.29
CA MET A 1 -20.61 4.63 14.87
C MET A 1 -20.41 4.98 14.58
N LYS A 2 -20.83 4.99 14.43
CA LYS A 2 -20.40 5.22 13.88
C LYS A 2 -20.59 5.33 13.18
N LYS A 3 -21.18 5.25 12.86
CA LYS A 3 -21.13 5.33 12.03
C LYS A 3 -21.63 5.34 11.44
N ARG A 4 -22.31 5.17 11.16
CA ARG A 4 -22.38 5.03 10.29
C ARG A 4 -22.78 5.56 9.81
N ILE A 5 -23.22 5.66 9.75
CA ILE A 5 -23.03 5.94 8.92
C ILE A 5 -22.87 6.38 8.46
N LYS A 6 -23.22 6.48 8.22
CA LYS A 6 -22.74 6.79 7.44
C LYS A 6 -22.63 6.72 6.73
N ILE A 7 -23.15 6.26 6.26
CA ILE A 7 -22.80 6.10 5.28
C ILE A 7 -23.13 6.38 4.77
N GLY A 8 -23.86 6.19 4.70
CA GLY A 8 -23.72 6.36 3.81
C GLY A 8 -23.74 7.19 3.57
N LEU A 9 -24.19 7.36 3.78
CA LEU A 9 -23.72 8.06 3.26
C LEU A 9 -22.96 8.25 2.99
N PHE A 10 -22.94 7.79 2.91
CA PHE A 10 -21.85 7.85 2.39
C PHE A 10 -21.67 7.50 1.67
N LEU A 11 -22.18 6.97 1.30
CA LEU A 11 -21.75 6.64 0.37
C LEU A 11 -21.72 7.18 -0.42
N VAL A 12 -22.24 7.28 -0.42
CA VAL A 12 -22.03 7.81 -1.25
C VAL A 12 -21.37 8.44 -1.43
N VAL A 13 -21.57 8.56 -1.30
CA VAL A 13 -20.70 9.16 -1.57
C VAL A 13 -19.75 8.78 -1.76
N ILE A 14 -19.72 8.01 -1.85
CA ILE A 14 -18.72 7.74 -2.13
C ILE A 14 -18.46 7.66 -3.07
N GLY A 15 -18.79 7.38 -3.52
CA GLY A 15 -18.33 7.37 -4.44
C GLY A 15 -18.08 8.19 -5.00
N LEU A 16 -18.44 8.52 -4.93
CA LEU A 16 -17.92 9.28 -5.39
C LEU A 16 -16.98 9.67 -5.22
N PHE A 17 -16.81 9.37 -5.00
CA PHE A 17 -15.66 9.77 -4.95
C PHE A 17 -14.85 9.55 -5.39
N THR A 18 -14.93 9.15 -5.61
CA THR A 18 -14.03 8.99 -6.09
C THR A 18 -13.30 9.51 -6.48
N LEU A 19 -13.50 9.73 -6.53
CA LEU A 19 -12.87 10.29 -6.92
C LEU A 19 -12.07 10.61 -7.19
N ILE A 20 -12.36 10.51 -7.09
CA ILE A 20 -11.58 10.80 -7.71
C ILE A 20 -10.64 11.38 -7.89
N GLY A 21 -10.55 10.97 -7.86
CA GLY A 21 -9.42 11.22 -8.09
C GLY A 21 -8.53 11.98 -8.57
N CYS A 22 -8.85 12.78 -8.99
CA CYS A 22 -7.86 13.68 -9.39
C CYS A 22 -7.06 14.05 -8.18
N GLY A 23 -5.84 14.26 -8.33
CA GLY A 23 -4.99 14.49 -7.22
C GLY A 23 -4.59 13.23 -6.50
N ASN A 24 -5.36 12.18 -6.67
CA ASN A 24 -4.96 10.87 -6.18
C ASN A 24 -4.33 10.92 -4.78
N LYS A 25 -4.97 11.64 -3.87
CA LYS A 25 -4.44 11.78 -2.52
C LYS A 25 -4.98 10.67 -1.62
N PRO A 26 -4.10 10.04 -0.84
CA PRO A 26 -4.56 9.03 0.09
C PRO A 26 -5.33 9.68 1.25
N ASN A 27 -6.30 8.95 1.79
CA ASN A 27 -6.95 9.41 3.00
C ASN A 27 -6.01 9.14 4.19
N LYS A 28 -6.42 9.56 5.37
CA LYS A 28 -5.59 9.49 6.56
C LYS A 28 -5.16 8.05 6.88
N ASP A 29 -6.08 7.10 6.74
CA ASP A 29 -5.78 5.72 7.09
C ASP A 29 -4.84 5.09 6.07
N VAL A 30 -5.03 5.38 4.79
CA VAL A 30 -4.14 4.91 3.75
C VAL A 30 -2.76 5.53 3.94
N GLN A 31 -2.71 6.82 4.30
CA GLN A 31 -1.42 7.48 4.55
C GLN A 31 -0.66 6.80 5.68
N GLU A 32 -1.36 6.35 6.71
CA GLU A 32 -0.73 5.63 7.81
C GLU A 32 -0.04 4.35 7.30
N VAL A 33 -0.70 3.62 6.41
CA VAL A 33 -0.13 2.41 5.82
C VAL A 33 1.10 2.75 4.98
N ILE A 34 1.01 3.81 4.17
CA ILE A 34 2.13 4.25 3.34
C ILE A 34 3.32 4.62 4.22
N ASP A 35 3.07 5.39 5.28
CA ASP A 35 4.13 5.82 6.19
C ASP A 35 4.81 4.62 6.85
N ALA A 36 4.03 3.59 7.20
CA ALA A 36 4.58 2.39 7.81
C ALA A 36 5.54 1.68 6.84
N ILE A 37 5.18 1.63 5.55
CA ILE A 37 6.04 1.00 4.54
C ILE A 37 7.31 1.83 4.33
N VAL A 38 7.18 3.16 4.25
CA VAL A 38 8.33 4.04 4.11
C VAL A 38 9.28 3.86 5.29
N ASP A 39 8.74 3.83 6.50
CA ASP A 39 9.56 3.64 7.71
C ASP A 39 10.28 2.30 7.67
N GLU A 40 9.60 1.25 7.25
CA GLU A 40 10.21 -0.08 7.16
C GLU A 40 11.37 -0.08 6.17
N ARG A 41 11.23 0.61 5.05
CA ARG A 41 12.28 0.70 4.07
C ARG A 41 13.48 1.46 4.61
N ASN A 42 13.25 2.56 5.30
CA ASN A 42 14.34 3.38 5.83
C ASN A 42 15.02 2.72 7.03
N GLN A 43 14.29 1.94 7.81
CA GLN A 43 14.91 1.19 8.91
C GLN A 43 15.78 0.06 8.38
N SER A 44 15.42 -0.51 7.24
CA SER A 44 16.20 -1.60 6.65
C SER A 44 17.49 -1.11 6.02
N TYR A 45 17.55 0.16 5.60
CA TYR A 45 18.71 0.74 4.91
C TYR A 45 18.97 2.13 5.45
N GLU A 46 19.64 2.20 6.59
CA GLU A 46 19.84 3.45 7.32
C GLU A 46 20.58 4.53 6.54
N GLU A 47 21.33 4.12 5.51
CA GLU A 47 22.08 5.06 4.68
C GLU A 47 21.20 5.84 3.71
N HIS A 48 19.95 5.46 3.59
CA HIS A 48 19.03 6.06 2.63
C HIS A 48 17.86 6.70 3.35
N ASP A 49 17.29 7.69 2.71
CA ASP A 49 16.15 8.42 3.24
C ASP A 49 15.10 8.48 2.14
N TRP A 50 14.48 7.33 1.88
CA TRP A 50 13.47 7.23 0.83
C TRP A 50 12.16 7.85 1.28
N GLY A 51 11.44 8.43 0.33
CA GLY A 51 10.12 8.94 0.56
C GLY A 51 9.10 8.14 -0.21
N GLU A 52 7.88 8.53 -0.06
CA GLU A 52 6.75 7.88 -0.72
C GLU A 52 6.91 7.86 -2.25
N ASP A 53 7.55 8.88 -2.82
CA ASP A 53 7.76 8.97 -4.27
C ASP A 53 8.71 7.90 -4.79
N ASP A 54 9.49 7.29 -3.93
CA ASP A 54 10.42 6.23 -4.32
C ASP A 54 9.74 4.87 -4.41
N LEU A 55 8.46 4.80 -4.06
CA LEU A 55 7.69 3.57 -4.03
C LEU A 55 6.59 3.60 -5.08
N SER A 56 6.19 2.42 -5.56
CA SER A 56 4.98 2.27 -6.36
C SER A 56 4.04 1.41 -5.55
N LEU A 57 2.81 1.89 -5.33
CA LEU A 57 1.89 1.25 -4.40
C LEU A 57 0.52 1.09 -5.03
N LYS A 58 -0.10 -0.04 -4.75
CA LYS A 58 -1.50 -0.28 -5.08
C LYS A 58 -2.14 -0.83 -3.81
N VAL A 59 -2.96 -0.01 -3.18
CA VAL A 59 -3.48 -0.27 -1.84
C VAL A 59 -4.91 -0.76 -1.92
N TYR A 60 -5.17 -1.86 -1.23
CA TYR A 60 -6.50 -2.47 -1.13
C TYR A 60 -6.93 -2.47 0.33
N TYR A 61 -8.22 -2.31 0.54
CA TYR A 61 -8.79 -2.35 1.87
C TYR A 61 -9.93 -3.36 1.92
N SER A 62 -10.02 -4.10 3.02
CA SER A 62 -11.14 -4.99 3.29
C SER A 62 -11.91 -4.48 4.48
N GLU A 63 -13.15 -4.08 4.23
CA GLU A 63 -14.03 -3.68 5.33
C GLU A 63 -14.35 -4.88 6.21
N LEU A 64 -14.48 -6.04 5.60
CA LEU A 64 -14.79 -7.27 6.31
C LEU A 64 -13.73 -7.61 7.35
N LEU A 65 -12.45 -7.45 6.96
CA LEU A 65 -11.33 -7.82 7.83
C LEU A 65 -10.71 -6.63 8.55
N ASP A 66 -11.11 -5.41 8.17
CA ASP A 66 -10.52 -4.17 8.66
C ASP A 66 -8.99 -4.22 8.51
N ALA A 67 -8.57 -4.51 7.30
CA ALA A 67 -7.16 -4.73 7.00
C ALA A 67 -6.82 -4.21 5.62
N TYR A 68 -5.54 -3.91 5.43
CA TYR A 68 -5.02 -3.44 4.15
C TYR A 68 -4.07 -4.46 3.55
N MET A 69 -4.10 -4.57 2.22
CA MET A 69 -3.09 -5.29 1.46
C MET A 69 -2.49 -4.29 0.48
N VAL A 70 -1.18 -4.33 0.30
CA VAL A 70 -0.50 -3.42 -0.61
C VAL A 70 0.41 -4.21 -1.53
N HIS A 71 0.16 -4.09 -2.84
CA HIS A 71 1.08 -4.60 -3.85
C HIS A 71 2.05 -3.46 -4.11
N ALA A 72 3.34 -3.72 -3.91
CA ALA A 72 4.31 -2.64 -3.90
C ALA A 72 5.57 -2.99 -4.68
N PHE A 73 6.16 -1.97 -5.29
CA PHE A 73 7.55 -2.03 -5.75
C PHE A 73 8.31 -1.06 -4.87
N VAL A 74 9.31 -1.58 -4.16
CA VAL A 74 10.04 -0.78 -3.18
C VAL A 74 11.54 -0.88 -3.45
N PRO A 75 12.31 0.16 -3.11
CA PRO A 75 13.75 0.13 -3.35
C PRO A 75 14.45 -0.80 -2.36
N ARG A 76 15.50 -1.43 -2.84
CA ARG A 76 16.41 -2.20 -2.02
C ARG A 76 17.81 -2.00 -2.53
N VAL A 77 18.79 -2.23 -1.66
CA VAL A 77 20.19 -2.11 -2.04
C VAL A 77 20.72 -3.51 -2.34
N SER A 78 21.32 -3.67 -3.53
CA SER A 78 21.83 -4.97 -3.95
C SER A 78 23.04 -5.36 -3.11
N VAL A 79 23.07 -6.63 -2.68
CA VAL A 79 24.22 -7.19 -1.97
C VAL A 79 25.03 -8.13 -2.86
N ARG A 80 24.59 -8.32 -4.11
CA ARG A 80 25.36 -9.14 -5.07
C ARG A 80 26.65 -8.43 -5.41
N GLU A 81 27.72 -9.22 -5.51
CA GLU A 81 29.04 -8.66 -5.77
C GLU A 81 29.08 -7.84 -7.05
N SER A 82 28.45 -8.32 -8.11
CA SER A 82 28.46 -7.64 -9.40
C SER A 82 27.68 -6.34 -9.43
N SER A 83 26.78 -6.13 -8.47
CA SER A 83 25.93 -4.94 -8.44
C SER A 83 25.81 -4.34 -7.05
N ARG A 84 26.81 -4.61 -6.19
CA ARG A 84 26.77 -4.16 -4.81
C ARG A 84 26.56 -2.64 -4.73
N GLY A 85 25.60 -2.23 -3.92
CA GLY A 85 25.29 -0.83 -3.71
C GLY A 85 24.31 -0.24 -4.69
N GLU A 86 23.98 -0.96 -5.76
CA GLU A 86 22.99 -0.46 -6.70
C GLU A 86 21.58 -0.54 -6.10
N ILE A 87 20.77 0.47 -6.45
CA ILE A 87 19.37 0.48 -6.01
C ILE A 87 18.58 -0.35 -6.99
N LYS A 88 17.89 -1.35 -6.49
CA LYS A 88 17.02 -2.22 -7.27
C LYS A 88 15.60 -2.08 -6.77
N GLN A 89 14.65 -2.53 -7.59
CA GLN A 89 13.24 -2.57 -7.19
C GLN A 89 12.89 -3.98 -6.76
N SER A 90 12.18 -4.08 -5.65
CA SER A 90 11.72 -5.36 -5.12
C SER A 90 10.21 -5.37 -5.11
N GLU A 91 9.62 -6.41 -5.69
CA GLU A 91 8.15 -6.54 -5.68
C GLU A 91 7.74 -7.25 -4.40
N ARG A 92 6.78 -6.66 -3.68
CA ARG A 92 6.35 -7.19 -2.39
C ARG A 92 4.85 -7.07 -2.24
N LEU A 93 4.33 -7.90 -1.36
CA LEU A 93 2.96 -7.81 -0.89
C LEU A 93 3.02 -7.52 0.60
N TYR A 94 2.53 -6.34 0.99
CA TYR A 94 2.46 -5.95 2.39
C TYR A 94 1.05 -6.17 2.91
N SER A 95 0.94 -6.54 4.17
CA SER A 95 -0.33 -6.56 4.88
C SER A 95 -0.22 -5.64 6.09
N TYR A 96 -1.30 -4.93 6.38
CA TYR A 96 -1.34 -4.00 7.51
C TYR A 96 -2.64 -4.21 8.25
N HIS A 97 -2.54 -4.69 9.49
CA HIS A 97 -3.71 -5.02 10.30
C HIS A 97 -3.35 -4.82 11.75
N LEU A 98 -4.21 -4.12 12.49
CA LEU A 98 -3.99 -3.86 13.91
C LEU A 98 -2.64 -3.19 14.17
N LYS A 99 -2.27 -2.24 13.32
CA LYS A 99 -1.04 -1.47 13.41
C LYS A 99 0.23 -2.31 13.19
N GLU A 100 0.08 -3.52 12.66
CA GLU A 100 1.23 -4.38 12.35
C GLU A 100 1.41 -4.51 10.86
N LEU A 101 2.63 -4.30 10.40
CA LEU A 101 3.02 -4.42 9.00
C LEU A 101 3.83 -5.69 8.80
N ASP A 102 3.36 -6.53 7.87
CA ASP A 102 4.10 -7.72 7.45
C ASP A 102 4.26 -7.70 5.95
N TRP A 103 5.18 -8.51 5.43
CA TRP A 103 5.35 -8.55 3.98
C TRP A 103 5.83 -9.93 3.53
N THR A 104 5.59 -10.22 2.24
CA THR A 104 6.08 -11.42 1.57
C THR A 104 6.43 -11.04 0.14
N SER A 105 7.32 -11.80 -0.46
CA SER A 105 7.63 -11.64 -1.88
C SER A 105 6.73 -12.52 -2.75
N SER A 106 5.83 -13.28 -2.16
CA SER A 106 4.96 -14.21 -2.88
C SER A 106 3.71 -13.48 -3.36
N ILE A 107 3.76 -13.00 -4.59
CA ILE A 107 2.66 -12.22 -5.17
C ILE A 107 1.59 -13.10 -5.80
N SER A 108 1.93 -14.35 -6.10
CA SER A 108 1.03 -15.22 -6.86
C SER A 108 -0.31 -15.47 -6.16
N HIS A 109 -0.37 -15.31 -4.86
CA HIS A 109 -1.60 -15.54 -4.10
C HIS A 109 -2.49 -14.30 -4.02
N LEU A 110 -2.04 -13.17 -4.54
CA LEU A 110 -2.77 -11.92 -4.40
C LEU A 110 -4.21 -11.99 -4.92
N PRO A 111 -4.47 -12.55 -6.12
CA PRO A 111 -5.86 -12.59 -6.61
C PRO A 111 -6.79 -13.35 -5.65
N SER A 112 -6.32 -14.45 -5.09
CA SER A 112 -7.13 -15.23 -4.14
C SER A 112 -7.38 -14.46 -2.85
N ILE A 113 -6.35 -13.80 -2.36
CA ILE A 113 -6.46 -13.00 -1.13
C ILE A 113 -7.48 -11.90 -1.33
N LEU A 114 -7.41 -11.19 -2.45
CA LEU A 114 -8.32 -10.08 -2.72
C LEU A 114 -9.76 -10.56 -2.81
N THR A 115 -9.98 -11.69 -3.46
CA THR A 115 -11.33 -12.24 -3.62
C THR A 115 -11.89 -12.74 -2.30
N GLU A 116 -11.12 -13.53 -1.57
CA GLU A 116 -11.59 -14.14 -0.32
C GLU A 116 -11.80 -13.12 0.78
N GLY A 117 -10.95 -12.12 0.83
CA GLY A 117 -11.05 -11.07 1.84
C GLY A 117 -11.94 -9.91 1.44
N LYS A 118 -12.49 -9.94 0.22
CA LYS A 118 -13.34 -8.89 -0.30
C LYS A 118 -12.67 -7.52 -0.24
N TYR A 119 -11.41 -7.50 -0.68
CA TYR A 119 -10.62 -6.28 -0.75
C TYR A 119 -11.00 -5.46 -1.97
N GLU A 120 -10.96 -4.14 -1.81
CA GLU A 120 -11.20 -3.20 -2.89
C GLU A 120 -10.05 -2.22 -2.97
N GLU A 121 -9.67 -1.87 -4.19
CA GLU A 121 -8.60 -0.90 -4.38
C GLU A 121 -9.04 0.48 -3.88
N VAL A 122 -8.19 1.11 -3.06
CA VAL A 122 -8.49 2.42 -2.49
C VAL A 122 -7.45 3.48 -2.85
N TYR A 123 -6.29 3.09 -3.40
CA TYR A 123 -5.25 4.05 -3.75
C TYR A 123 -4.22 3.38 -4.65
N ARG A 124 -3.60 4.17 -5.53
CA ARG A 124 -2.47 3.70 -6.33
C ARG A 124 -1.52 4.85 -6.60
N SER A 125 -0.26 4.52 -6.80
CA SER A 125 0.76 5.52 -7.09
C SER A 125 1.91 4.88 -7.86
N GLY A 126 2.81 5.74 -8.35
CA GLY A 126 3.99 5.27 -9.08
C GLY A 126 3.61 4.58 -10.36
N LYS A 127 4.27 3.47 -10.65
CA LYS A 127 4.04 2.77 -11.92
C LYS A 127 2.64 2.16 -12.02
N PHE A 128 1.92 2.03 -10.91
CA PHE A 128 0.53 1.57 -10.97
C PHE A 128 -0.43 2.63 -11.49
N ASP A 129 0.01 3.88 -11.46
CA ASP A 129 -0.82 5.01 -11.87
C ASP A 129 -0.55 5.43 -13.32
N GLU A 130 0.29 4.71 -14.02
CA GLU A 130 0.65 5.01 -15.42
C GLU A 130 -0.36 4.44 -16.41
#